data_778ab06a8f8a571a73f58396b7161d0c
#
_entry.id   778ab06a8f8a571a73f58396b7161d0c
#
_cell.length_a   1.000
_cell.length_b   1.000
_cell.length_c   1.000
_cell.angle_alpha   90.00
_cell.angle_beta   90.00
_cell.angle_gamma   90.00
#
_symmetry.space_group_name_H-M   'P 1'
#
loop_
_entity.id
_entity.type
_entity.pdbx_description
1 polymer ?
#
loop_
_entity_poly.entity_id
_entity_poly.type
_entity_poly.pdbx_seq_one_letter_code
_entity_poly.pdbx_strand_id
1 'polypeptide(L)'
;MDIIGQILEAVATESLSKPRIMHKAYLSFVQATDYLSLLTERRLVDYDEYAQTYSITEKGRRFLRKYNQIGEVIGKMQIRI
;
A
#
# COMPACT_ATOMS: atom_id res chain seq x y z
N MET A 1 -10.56 -3.77 -6.74
CA MET A 1 -9.86 -3.16 -5.62
C MET A 1 -8.38 -3.49 -5.71
N ASP A 2 -7.54 -2.48 -5.62
CA ASP A 2 -6.13 -2.64 -5.92
C ASP A 2 -5.33 -3.04 -4.68
N ILE A 3 -4.60 -4.14 -4.79
CA ILE A 3 -3.79 -4.68 -3.70
C ILE A 3 -2.71 -3.68 -3.29
N ILE A 4 -2.08 -3.01 -4.26
CA ILE A 4 -1.04 -2.02 -3.97
C ILE A 4 -1.60 -0.88 -3.13
N GLY A 5 -2.77 -0.37 -3.48
CA GLY A 5 -3.44 0.66 -2.70
C GLY A 5 -3.75 0.21 -1.28
N GLN A 6 -4.21 -1.01 -1.11
CA GLN A 6 -4.48 -1.58 0.22
C GLN A 6 -3.23 -1.67 1.07
N ILE A 7 -2.11 -2.11 0.48
CA ILE A 7 -0.84 -2.20 1.20
C ILE A 7 -0.37 -0.81 1.62
N LEU A 8 -0.40 0.15 0.70
CA LEU A 8 0.05 1.51 1.00
C LEU A 8 -0.82 2.17 2.07
N GLU A 9 -2.12 1.99 2.03
CA GLU A 9 -3.00 2.50 3.07
C GLU A 9 -2.72 1.88 4.43
N ALA A 10 -2.45 0.58 4.46
CA ALA A 10 -2.14 -0.11 5.70
C ALA A 10 -0.88 0.44 6.36
N VAL A 11 0.17 0.71 5.57
CA VAL A 11 1.44 1.21 6.11
C VAL A 11 1.50 2.73 6.22
N ALA A 12 0.47 3.44 5.73
CA ALA A 12 0.43 4.91 5.81
C ALA A 12 0.13 5.41 7.22
N THR A 13 -0.62 4.64 7.99
CA THR A 13 -1.02 5.03 9.34
C THR A 13 -0.04 4.55 10.40
N GLU A 14 0.64 3.43 10.16
CA GLU A 14 1.62 2.89 11.09
C GLU A 14 2.53 1.93 10.35
N SER A 15 3.73 1.73 10.91
CA SER A 15 4.65 0.72 10.39
C SER A 15 4.12 -0.67 10.73
N LEU A 16 4.16 -1.59 9.75
CA LEU A 16 3.60 -2.93 9.92
C LEU A 16 4.59 -3.99 9.49
N SER A 17 4.58 -5.11 10.20
CA SER A 17 5.34 -6.30 9.81
C SER A 17 4.68 -6.99 8.62
N LYS A 18 5.44 -7.84 7.91
CA LYS A 18 4.89 -8.59 6.77
C LYS A 18 3.65 -9.41 7.16
N PRO A 19 3.66 -10.18 8.28
CA PRO A 19 2.46 -10.93 8.66
C PRO A 19 1.23 -10.05 8.86
N ARG A 20 1.40 -8.86 9.43
CA ARG A 20 0.29 -7.94 9.63
C ARG A 20 -0.23 -7.39 8.31
N ILE A 21 0.67 -7.09 7.38
CA ILE A 21 0.28 -6.64 6.04
C ILE A 21 -0.49 -7.75 5.32
N MET A 22 -0.01 -8.98 5.42
CA MET A 22 -0.68 -10.14 4.84
C MET A 22 -2.11 -10.27 5.36
N HIS A 23 -2.26 -10.11 6.66
CA HIS A 23 -3.59 -10.20 7.31
C HIS A 23 -4.51 -9.07 6.85
N LYS A 24 -4.02 -7.84 6.83
CA LYS A 24 -4.84 -6.68 6.49
C LYS A 24 -5.24 -6.65 5.01
N ALA A 25 -4.36 -7.10 4.12
CA ALA A 25 -4.61 -7.08 2.69
C ALA A 25 -5.06 -8.44 2.14
N TYR A 26 -5.24 -9.43 3.00
CA TYR A 26 -5.65 -10.79 2.62
C TYR A 26 -4.72 -11.41 1.58
N LEU A 27 -3.42 -11.34 1.85
CA LEU A 27 -2.40 -11.85 0.93
C LEU A 27 -1.77 -13.13 1.46
N SER A 28 -1.39 -14.02 0.54
CA SER A 28 -0.53 -15.15 0.89
C SER A 28 0.89 -14.63 1.13
N PHE A 29 1.75 -15.49 1.71
CA PHE A 29 3.14 -15.13 1.94
C PHE A 29 3.85 -14.78 0.62
N VAL A 30 3.63 -15.57 -0.42
CA VAL A 30 4.26 -15.34 -1.73
C VAL A 30 3.80 -14.00 -2.33
N GLN A 31 2.51 -13.74 -2.29
CA GLN A 31 1.96 -12.49 -2.80
C GLN A 31 2.51 -11.28 -2.05
N ALA A 32 2.52 -11.35 -0.72
CA ALA A 32 3.06 -10.25 0.10
C ALA A 32 4.53 -10.02 -0.20
N THR A 33 5.32 -11.09 -0.31
CA THR A 33 6.74 -10.98 -0.62
C THR A 33 6.95 -10.30 -1.98
N ASP A 34 6.21 -10.70 -2.99
CA ASP A 34 6.35 -10.13 -4.33
C ASP A 34 5.95 -8.65 -4.37
N TYR A 35 4.81 -8.31 -3.77
CA TYR A 35 4.35 -6.92 -3.75
C TYR A 35 5.26 -6.02 -2.92
N LEU A 36 5.69 -6.48 -1.74
CA LEU A 36 6.56 -5.68 -0.89
C LEU A 36 7.94 -5.50 -1.52
N SER A 37 8.47 -6.52 -2.21
CA SER A 37 9.71 -6.38 -2.94
C SER A 37 9.60 -5.33 -4.03
N LEU A 38 8.52 -5.35 -4.79
CA LEU A 38 8.25 -4.36 -5.83
C LEU A 38 8.15 -2.95 -5.25
N LEU A 39 7.37 -2.79 -4.19
CA LEU A 39 7.15 -1.48 -3.58
C LEU A 39 8.43 -0.92 -2.95
N THR A 40 9.24 -1.78 -2.34
CA THR A 40 10.53 -1.38 -1.78
C THR A 40 11.50 -0.97 -2.89
N GLU A 41 11.54 -1.73 -3.98
CA GLU A 41 12.37 -1.42 -5.14
C GLU A 41 11.99 -0.07 -5.75
N ARG A 42 10.71 0.22 -5.84
CA ARG A 42 10.19 1.48 -6.36
C ARG A 42 10.24 2.61 -5.34
N ARG A 43 10.71 2.33 -4.14
CA ARG A 43 10.83 3.29 -3.03
C ARG A 43 9.51 3.88 -2.58
N LEU A 44 8.44 3.13 -2.75
CA LEU A 44 7.13 3.52 -2.23
C LEU A 44 6.98 3.15 -0.77
N VAL A 45 7.70 2.14 -0.31
CA VAL A 45 7.80 1.77 1.10
C VAL A 45 9.27 1.57 1.49
N ASP A 46 9.56 1.76 2.78
CA ASP A 46 10.85 1.47 3.38
C ASP A 46 10.73 0.31 4.34
N TYR A 47 11.79 -0.49 4.43
CA TYR A 47 11.87 -1.60 5.37
C TYR A 47 12.85 -1.26 6.49
N ASP A 48 12.39 -1.41 7.73
CA ASP A 48 13.23 -1.26 8.93
C ASP A 48 13.69 -2.63 9.39
N GLU A 49 14.99 -2.90 9.27
CA GLU A 49 15.55 -4.20 9.63
C GLU A 49 15.47 -4.50 11.12
N TYR A 50 15.56 -3.48 11.97
CA TYR A 50 15.49 -3.66 13.42
C TYR A 50 14.10 -4.06 13.86
N ALA A 51 13.12 -3.29 13.44
CA ALA A 51 11.74 -3.53 13.81
C ALA A 51 11.08 -4.59 12.94
N GLN A 52 11.70 -4.93 11.81
CA GLN A 52 11.14 -5.84 10.81
C GLN A 52 9.76 -5.38 10.35
N THR A 53 9.66 -4.07 10.08
CA THR A 53 8.41 -3.45 9.66
C THR A 53 8.60 -2.65 8.38
N TYR A 54 7.49 -2.44 7.67
CA TYR A 54 7.44 -1.60 6.47
C TYR A 54 6.69 -0.32 6.80
N SER A 55 7.14 0.78 6.23
CA SER A 55 6.48 2.08 6.38
C SER A 55 6.39 2.76 5.03
N ILE A 56 5.42 3.67 4.88
CA ILE A 56 5.23 4.39 3.63
C ILE A 56 6.28 5.51 3.52
N THR A 57 6.78 5.73 2.30
CA THR A 57 7.70 6.85 2.02
C THR A 57 6.90 8.06 1.58
N GLU A 58 7.58 9.21 1.46
CA GLU A 58 6.96 10.41 0.91
C GLU A 58 6.48 10.16 -0.52
N LYS A 59 7.27 9.44 -1.32
CA LYS A 59 6.87 9.05 -2.66
C LYS A 59 5.64 8.16 -2.64
N GLY A 60 5.58 7.22 -1.69
CA GLY A 60 4.43 6.35 -1.52
C GLY A 60 3.17 7.12 -1.15
N ARG A 61 3.29 8.13 -0.27
CA ARG A 61 2.14 8.98 0.09
C ARG A 61 1.61 9.77 -1.10
N ARG A 62 2.51 10.29 -1.93
CA ARG A 62 2.09 11.02 -3.14
C ARG A 62 1.39 10.09 -4.13
N PHE A 63 1.92 8.89 -4.29
CA PHE A 63 1.30 7.87 -5.13
C PHE A 63 -0.11 7.53 -4.64
N LEU A 64 -0.25 7.31 -3.34
CA LEU A 64 -1.54 6.96 -2.74
C LEU A 64 -2.57 8.07 -2.89
N ARG A 65 -2.16 9.33 -2.73
CA ARG A 65 -3.04 10.48 -2.92
C ARG A 65 -3.59 10.55 -4.34
N LYS A 66 -2.71 10.37 -5.33
CA LYS A 66 -3.13 10.37 -6.73
C LYS A 66 -4.08 9.23 -7.01
N TYR A 67 -3.80 8.07 -6.44
CA TYR A 67 -4.63 6.89 -6.60
C TYR A 67 -6.03 7.12 -6.03
N ASN A 68 -6.11 7.70 -4.85
CA ASN A 68 -7.39 8.01 -4.21
C ASN A 68 -8.17 9.08 -4.97
N GLN A 69 -7.50 10.08 -5.53
CA GLN A 69 -8.15 11.11 -6.33
C GLN A 69 -8.80 10.51 -7.58
N ILE A 70 -8.12 9.60 -8.25
CA ILE A 70 -8.68 8.92 -9.43
C ILE A 70 -9.91 8.13 -9.03
N GLY A 71 -9.85 7.41 -7.91
CA GLY A 71 -10.98 6.65 -7.39
C GLY A 71 -12.17 7.54 -7.08
N GLU A 72 -11.94 8.71 -6.47
CA GLU A 72 -13.00 9.66 -6.16
C GLU A 72 -13.68 10.21 -7.42
N VAL A 73 -12.87 10.56 -8.43
CA VAL A 73 -13.41 11.07 -9.69
C VAL A 73 -14.28 10.03 -10.37
N ILE A 74 -13.83 8.80 -10.43
CA ILE A 74 -14.60 7.69 -11.00
C ILE A 74 -15.89 7.47 -10.22
N GLY A 75 -15.81 7.50 -8.88
CA GLY A 75 -16.97 7.35 -8.02
C GLY A 75 -18.01 8.43 -8.26
N LYS A 76 -17.58 9.69 -8.39
CA LYS A 76 -18.46 10.81 -8.67
C LYS A 76 -19.12 10.69 -10.05
N MET A 77 -18.38 10.22 -11.02
CA MET A 77 -18.93 10.01 -12.36
C MET A 77 -20.00 8.94 -12.37
N GLN A 78 -19.80 7.87 -11.59
CA GLN A 78 -20.78 6.80 -11.46
C GLN A 78 -22.05 7.27 -10.78
N ILE A 79 -21.95 8.15 -9.79
CA ILE A 79 -23.11 8.67 -9.08
C ILE A 79 -23.98 9.53 -9.96
N ARG A 80 -23.42 10.17 -10.96
CA ARG A 80 -24.16 11.05 -11.88
C ARG A 80 -24.96 10.30 -12.93
N ILE A 81 -24.68 9.06 -13.13
CA ILE A 81 -25.38 8.24 -14.11
C ILE A 81 -26.62 7.62 -13.47
#